data_fae12b29ab502fd2e40b1fec27cdb151
#
_entry.id   fae12b29ab502fd2e40b1fec27cdb151
#
_cell.length_a   1.000
_cell.length_b   1.000
_cell.length_c   1.000
_cell.angle_alpha   90.00
_cell.angle_beta   90.00
_cell.angle_gamma   90.00
#
_symmetry.space_group_name_H-M   'P 1'
#
loop_
_entity.id
_entity.type
_entity.pdbx_description
1 polymer ?
#
loop_
_entity_poly.entity_id
_entity_poly.type
_entity_poly.pdbx_seq_one_letter_code
_entity_poly.pdbx_strand_id
1 'polypeptide(L)'
;MDKLKTCPFCGGDAIFFRKAYAVSNSTRGWVFTVRCKKCGVELPKTDYVIEVNLGDSGEIKIATDERQQAAEAWNRRVNDG
;
A
#
# COMPACT_ATOMS: atom_id res chain seq x y z
N MET A 1 0.69 10.95 -6.46
CA MET A 1 0.10 9.65 -6.07
C MET A 1 -1.42 9.76 -6.11
N ASP A 2 -2.08 8.77 -6.69
CA ASP A 2 -3.53 8.78 -6.80
C ASP A 2 -4.17 8.60 -5.43
N LYS A 3 -5.27 9.31 -5.20
CA LYS A 3 -6.05 9.09 -3.99
C LYS A 3 -6.83 7.79 -4.11
N LEU A 4 -7.01 7.11 -2.98
CA LEU A 4 -7.85 5.92 -2.94
C LEU A 4 -9.32 6.33 -2.99
N LYS A 5 -10.06 5.72 -3.89
CA LYS A 5 -11.51 5.92 -3.97
C LYS A 5 -12.20 5.17 -2.85
N THR A 6 -13.43 5.55 -2.53
CA THR A 6 -14.21 4.83 -1.53
C THR A 6 -14.50 3.40 -1.97
N CYS A 7 -14.81 2.56 -0.99
CA CYS A 7 -15.09 1.15 -1.25
C CYS A 7 -16.29 0.98 -2.17
N PRO A 8 -16.20 0.15 -3.22
CA PRO A 8 -17.32 -0.06 -4.14
C PRO A 8 -18.47 -0.86 -3.53
N PHE A 9 -18.24 -1.51 -2.40
CA PHE A 9 -19.27 -2.36 -1.78
C PHE A 9 -20.05 -1.66 -0.67
N CYS A 10 -19.38 -0.85 0.16
CA CYS A 10 -20.03 -0.21 1.29
C CYS A 10 -19.88 1.30 1.33
N GLY A 11 -19.08 1.87 0.43
CA GLY A 11 -18.82 3.30 0.41
C GLY A 11 -17.89 3.80 1.51
N GLY A 12 -17.28 2.91 2.28
CA GLY A 12 -16.36 3.29 3.35
C GLY A 12 -15.00 3.75 2.81
N ASP A 13 -14.20 4.32 3.70
CA ASP A 13 -12.87 4.78 3.31
C ASP A 13 -11.90 3.64 3.08
N ALA A 14 -11.06 3.77 2.06
CA ALA A 14 -9.99 2.83 1.80
C ALA A 14 -8.70 3.32 2.46
N ILE A 15 -7.91 2.38 2.96
CA ILE A 15 -6.64 2.67 3.62
C ILE A 15 -5.56 1.71 3.12
N PHE A 16 -4.31 2.14 3.24
CA PHE A 16 -3.18 1.23 3.09
C PHE A 16 -3.02 0.46 4.39
N PHE A 17 -3.21 -0.85 4.33
CA PHE A 17 -3.17 -1.71 5.50
C PHE A 17 -1.87 -2.52 5.51
N ARG A 18 -1.06 -2.31 6.54
CA ARG A 18 0.23 -2.99 6.67
C ARG A 18 0.03 -4.45 7.09
N LYS A 19 0.57 -5.36 6.30
CA LYS A 19 0.51 -6.80 6.59
C LYS A 19 1.75 -7.31 7.30
N ALA A 20 2.92 -6.79 6.94
CA ALA A 20 4.18 -7.24 7.51
C ALA A 20 5.21 -6.11 7.47
N TYR A 21 6.27 -6.30 8.24
CA TYR A 21 7.35 -5.33 8.35
C TYR A 21 8.67 -6.09 8.38
N ALA A 22 9.60 -5.67 7.55
CA ALA A 22 10.91 -6.29 7.47
C ALA A 22 12.00 -5.26 7.75
N VAL A 23 13.00 -5.66 8.50
CA VAL A 23 14.14 -4.82 8.86
C VAL A 23 15.42 -5.58 8.56
N SER A 24 16.34 -4.93 7.86
CA SER A 24 17.71 -5.41 7.73
C SER A 24 18.67 -4.27 8.09
N ASN A 25 19.97 -4.50 7.96
CA ASN A 25 20.97 -3.56 8.49
C ASN A 25 20.79 -2.12 8.04
N SER A 26 20.47 -1.93 6.76
CA SER A 26 20.32 -0.59 6.20
C SER A 26 19.03 -0.42 5.40
N THR A 27 18.11 -1.37 5.53
CA THR A 27 16.87 -1.39 4.75
C THR A 27 15.68 -1.55 5.67
N ARG A 28 14.61 -0.84 5.36
CA ARG A 28 13.31 -1.00 6.02
C ARG A 28 12.28 -1.27 4.94
N GLY A 29 11.45 -2.28 5.17
CA GLY A 29 10.43 -2.66 4.21
C GLY A 29 9.10 -2.95 4.88
N TRP A 30 8.02 -2.63 4.18
CA TRP A 30 6.66 -2.92 4.62
C TRP A 30 5.92 -3.63 3.51
N VAL A 31 5.16 -4.66 3.88
CA VAL A 31 4.24 -5.34 2.97
C VAL A 31 2.85 -4.87 3.32
N PHE A 32 2.08 -4.45 2.34
CA PHE A 32 0.77 -3.86 2.57
C PHE A 32 -0.21 -4.19 1.46
N THR A 33 -1.47 -3.89 1.70
CA THR A 33 -2.52 -3.94 0.68
C THR A 33 -3.45 -2.75 0.89
N VAL A 34 -4.41 -2.58 0.00
CA VAL A 34 -5.49 -1.62 0.19
C VAL A 34 -6.70 -2.35 0.75
N ARG A 35 -7.26 -1.81 1.81
CA ARG A 35 -8.37 -2.41 2.53
C ARG A 35 -9.41 -1.36 2.83
N CYS A 36 -10.69 -1.76 2.80
CA CYS A 36 -11.77 -0.91 3.28
C CYS A 36 -11.77 -0.87 4.80
N LYS A 37 -11.75 0.32 5.36
CA LYS A 37 -11.76 0.52 6.80
C LYS A 37 -13.07 0.04 7.43
N LYS A 38 -14.17 0.09 6.69
CA LYS A 38 -15.51 -0.19 7.21
C LYS A 38 -15.91 -1.65 7.05
N CYS A 39 -15.86 -2.22 5.84
CA CYS A 39 -16.31 -3.59 5.60
C CYS A 39 -15.18 -4.61 5.60
N GLY A 40 -13.92 -4.17 5.52
CA GLY A 40 -12.78 -5.04 5.59
C GLY A 40 -12.38 -5.71 4.28
N VAL A 41 -13.02 -5.37 3.16
CA VAL A 41 -12.65 -5.97 1.88
C VAL A 41 -11.24 -5.52 1.49
N GLU A 42 -10.45 -6.43 0.96
CA GLU A 42 -9.07 -6.19 0.56
C GLU A 42 -8.87 -6.50 -0.92
N LEU A 43 -7.80 -5.95 -1.50
CA LEU A 43 -7.37 -6.35 -2.83
C LEU A 43 -6.94 -7.83 -2.82
N PRO A 44 -7.14 -8.56 -3.96
CA PRO A 44 -6.64 -9.93 -4.07
C PRO A 44 -5.14 -10.03 -3.85
N LYS A 45 -4.36 -9.04 -4.33
CA LYS A 45 -2.93 -8.97 -4.06
C LYS A 45 -2.73 -8.28 -2.71
N THR A 46 -2.12 -8.99 -1.77
CA THR A 46 -1.91 -8.47 -0.40
C THR A 46 -0.44 -8.33 -0.05
N ASP A 47 0.45 -8.30 -1.05
CA ASP A 47 1.88 -8.25 -0.84
C ASP A 47 2.55 -7.12 -1.62
N TYR A 48 1.90 -5.96 -1.72
CA TYR A 48 2.56 -4.76 -2.23
C TYR A 48 3.67 -4.36 -1.26
N VAL A 49 4.75 -3.84 -1.80
CA VAL A 49 5.95 -3.55 -1.00
C VAL A 49 6.32 -2.08 -1.11
N ILE A 50 6.69 -1.50 0.02
CA ILE A 50 7.45 -0.25 0.05
C ILE A 50 8.74 -0.52 0.79
N GLU A 51 9.88 -0.14 0.20
CA GLU A 51 11.19 -0.41 0.74
C GLU A 51 12.05 0.82 0.67
N VAL A 52 12.73 1.15 1.75
CA VAL A 52 13.64 2.27 1.81
C VAL A 52 15.01 1.83 2.29
N ASN A 53 16.04 2.45 1.75
CA ASN A 53 17.42 2.24 2.16
C ASN A 53 17.88 3.42 3.00
N LEU A 54 18.63 3.13 4.06
CA LEU A 54 19.24 4.15 4.91
C LEU A 54 20.69 4.35 4.47
N GLY A 55 21.02 5.59 4.09
CA GLY A 55 22.39 5.94 3.72
C GLY A 55 23.28 6.15 4.94
N ASP A 56 24.59 6.19 4.70
CA ASP A 56 25.59 6.34 5.76
C ASP A 56 25.47 7.65 6.53
N SER A 57 24.96 8.70 5.87
CA SER A 57 24.79 10.00 6.50
C SER A 57 23.35 10.22 7.00
N GLY A 58 22.58 9.16 7.15
CA GLY A 58 21.21 9.24 7.64
C GLY A 58 20.18 9.55 6.56
N GLU A 59 20.57 9.56 5.30
CA GLU A 59 19.66 9.77 4.19
C GLU A 59 18.71 8.59 4.03
N ILE A 60 17.49 8.89 3.62
CA ILE A 60 16.52 7.86 3.30
C ILE A 60 16.27 7.88 1.80
N LYS A 61 16.52 6.75 1.15
CA LYS A 61 16.30 6.59 -0.29
C LYS A 61 15.23 5.53 -0.52
N ILE A 62 14.25 5.84 -1.34
CA ILE A 62 13.20 4.87 -1.68
C ILE A 62 13.75 3.92 -2.73
N ALA A 63 13.86 2.64 -2.37
CA ALA A 63 14.30 1.58 -3.29
C ALA A 63 13.13 1.01 -4.07
N THR A 64 12.00 0.78 -3.40
CA THR A 64 10.79 0.23 -4.02
C THR A 64 9.59 0.95 -3.42
N ASP A 65 8.65 1.35 -4.27
CA ASP A 65 7.42 1.98 -3.80
C ASP A 65 6.28 1.53 -4.71
N GLU A 66 5.47 0.61 -4.19
CA GLU A 66 4.34 0.05 -4.92
C GLU A 66 3.00 0.66 -4.50
N ARG A 67 3.02 1.78 -3.79
CA ARG A 67 1.79 2.43 -3.35
C ARG A 67 0.94 2.89 -4.52
N GLN A 68 1.57 3.39 -5.58
CA GLN A 68 0.83 3.82 -6.76
C GLN A 68 0.15 2.65 -7.45
N GLN A 69 0.86 1.52 -7.58
CA GLN A 69 0.29 0.31 -8.17
C GLN A 69 -0.90 -0.19 -7.36
N ALA A 70 -0.79 -0.17 -6.04
CA ALA A 70 -1.88 -0.58 -5.16
C ALA A 70 -3.08 0.36 -5.29
N ALA A 71 -2.85 1.67 -5.32
CA ALA A 71 -3.91 2.65 -5.49
C ALA A 71 -4.62 2.50 -6.84
N GLU A 72 -3.85 2.29 -7.90
CA GLU A 72 -4.42 2.08 -9.24
C GLU A 72 -5.27 0.82 -9.29
N ALA A 73 -4.79 -0.27 -8.70
CA ALA A 73 -5.53 -1.53 -8.67
C ALA A 73 -6.85 -1.37 -7.91
N TRP A 74 -6.83 -0.68 -6.78
CA TRP A 74 -8.04 -0.40 -6.01
C TRP A 74 -9.02 0.47 -6.78
N ASN A 75 -8.52 1.56 -7.35
CA ASN A 75 -9.36 2.51 -8.08
C ASN A 75 -9.95 1.90 -9.35
N ARG A 76 -9.23 0.98 -9.97
CA ARG A 76 -9.72 0.25 -11.14
C ARG A 76 -10.90 -0.63 -10.77
N ARG A 77 -10.85 -1.30 -9.62
CA ARG A 77 -11.98 -2.12 -9.14
C ARG A 77 -13.23 -1.26 -8.93
N VAL A 78 -13.05 -0.05 -8.38
CA VAL A 78 -14.17 0.86 -8.17
C VAL A 78 -14.80 1.27 -9.50
N ASN A 79 -13.97 1.50 -10.53
CA ASN A 79 -14.46 1.89 -11.85
C ASN A 79 -15.14 0.73 -12.59
N ASP A 80 -14.67 -0.49 -12.36
CA ASP A 80 -15.23 -1.68 -13.03
C ASP A 80 -16.48 -2.20 -12.33
N GLY A 81 -16.68 -1.82 -11.09
CA GLY A 81 -17.80 -2.26 -10.31
C GLY A 81 -19.00 -1.39 -10.42
#